data_c0db81f64a6f9b9eac27f7f366490a8a
#
_entry.id   c0db81f64a6f9b9eac27f7f366490a8a
#
_cell.length_a   1.000
_cell.length_b   1.000
_cell.length_c   1.000
_cell.angle_alpha   90.00
_cell.angle_beta   90.00
_cell.angle_gamma   90.00
#
_symmetry.space_group_name_H-M   'P 1'
#
loop_
_entity.id
_entity.type
_entity.pdbx_description
1 polymer ?
#
loop_
_entity_poly.entity_id
_entity_poly.type
_entity_poly.pdbx_seq_one_letter_code
_entity_poly.pdbx_strand_id
1 'polypeptide(L)'
;GEHGLSVPTEGGPRVLELIRNLDEDVVRPVIRAEEVSASVRLLVRLRPLGTGIEAALHVRPFGMPGTPAFPVGDGPVAPLAEVEGRAVRAERDFEEEIHAARALVRACPALRERGGIGPWCIEDIEEALDCLLELEQAGPELEWPEGEKLRVCPQVSTARLTVDVRHSRDWFQLHGQIAVNESLVLDMAQVLERL
;
A
#
# COMPACT_ATOMS: atom_id res chain seq x y z
N GLY A 1 -26.34 2.69 -39.31
CA GLY A 1 -25.07 2.09 -39.69
C GLY A 1 -24.19 2.03 -38.45
N GLU A 2 -23.94 0.81 -37.95
CA GLU A 2 -23.03 0.59 -36.83
C GLU A 2 -21.59 0.83 -37.30
N HIS A 3 -21.05 1.98 -36.95
CA HIS A 3 -19.63 2.23 -37.14
C HIS A 3 -18.91 1.83 -35.85
N GLY A 4 -18.59 0.55 -35.69
CA GLY A 4 -17.75 0.06 -34.62
C GLY A 4 -16.31 0.53 -34.82
N LEU A 5 -15.68 1.11 -33.79
CA LEU A 5 -14.26 1.39 -33.78
C LEU A 5 -13.50 0.08 -33.52
N SER A 6 -12.70 -0.36 -34.49
CA SER A 6 -11.84 -1.52 -34.30
C SER A 6 -10.48 -1.03 -33.82
N VAL A 7 -10.07 -1.45 -32.63
CA VAL A 7 -8.77 -1.10 -32.04
C VAL A 7 -7.85 -2.31 -32.10
N PRO A 8 -6.60 -2.17 -32.57
CA PRO A 8 -5.60 -3.25 -32.51
C PRO A 8 -5.43 -3.77 -31.08
N THR A 9 -5.17 -5.06 -30.93
CA THR A 9 -4.99 -5.73 -29.63
C THR A 9 -3.94 -5.06 -28.73
N GLU A 10 -2.91 -4.49 -29.34
CA GLU A 10 -1.86 -3.74 -28.64
C GLU A 10 -2.35 -2.39 -28.05
N GLY A 11 -3.46 -1.85 -28.52
CA GLY A 11 -4.12 -0.64 -27.98
C GLY A 11 -5.14 -0.90 -26.90
N GLY A 12 -5.48 -2.16 -26.63
CA GLY A 12 -6.50 -2.57 -25.65
C GLY A 12 -6.33 -1.94 -24.26
N PRO A 13 -5.14 -2.00 -23.64
CA PRO A 13 -4.91 -1.42 -22.32
C PRO A 13 -5.18 0.10 -22.25
N ARG A 14 -4.79 0.84 -23.30
CA ARG A 14 -5.03 2.30 -23.38
C ARG A 14 -6.52 2.64 -23.56
N VAL A 15 -7.23 1.82 -24.32
CA VAL A 15 -8.67 2.00 -24.51
C VAL A 15 -9.42 1.71 -23.21
N LEU A 16 -9.04 0.65 -22.49
CA LEU A 16 -9.62 0.34 -21.17
C LEU A 16 -9.33 1.44 -20.14
N GLU A 17 -8.18 2.09 -20.20
CA GLU A 17 -7.85 3.22 -19.35
C GLU A 17 -8.68 4.48 -19.66
N LEU A 18 -8.93 4.75 -20.94
CA LEU A 18 -9.83 5.82 -21.38
C LEU A 18 -11.29 5.55 -20.99
N ILE A 19 -11.75 4.32 -21.13
CA ILE A 19 -13.12 3.89 -20.80
C ILE A 19 -13.34 3.96 -19.28
N ARG A 20 -12.31 3.77 -18.46
CA ARG A 20 -12.39 3.89 -17.00
C ARG A 20 -12.89 5.25 -16.51
N ASN A 21 -12.73 6.29 -17.34
CA ASN A 21 -13.14 7.67 -17.04
C ASN A 21 -14.45 8.07 -17.73
N LEU A 22 -15.13 7.14 -18.43
CA LEU A 22 -16.42 7.38 -19.07
C LEU A 22 -17.57 6.89 -18.19
N ASP A 23 -18.70 7.60 -18.29
CA ASP A 23 -19.92 7.28 -17.55
C ASP A 23 -20.44 5.88 -17.93
N GLU A 24 -20.93 5.11 -16.95
CA GLU A 24 -21.34 3.72 -17.11
C GLU A 24 -22.36 3.50 -18.25
N ASP A 25 -23.24 4.48 -18.49
CA ASP A 25 -24.27 4.40 -19.52
C ASP A 25 -23.72 4.45 -20.96
N VAL A 26 -22.52 4.99 -21.14
CA VAL A 26 -21.85 5.10 -22.45
C VAL A 26 -21.08 3.82 -22.81
N VAL A 27 -20.64 3.07 -21.79
CA VAL A 27 -19.71 1.92 -21.98
C VAL A 27 -20.45 0.58 -22.12
N ARG A 28 -21.66 0.46 -21.59
CA ARG A 28 -22.44 -0.80 -21.60
C ARG A 28 -22.58 -1.52 -22.93
N PRO A 29 -22.74 -0.85 -24.10
CA PRO A 29 -22.95 -1.58 -25.35
C PRO A 29 -21.69 -2.06 -26.07
N VAL A 30 -20.48 -1.64 -25.64
CA VAL A 30 -19.28 -1.72 -26.50
C VAL A 30 -18.33 -2.86 -26.10
N ILE A 31 -18.29 -3.27 -24.84
CA ILE A 31 -17.32 -4.27 -24.38
C ILE A 31 -18.05 -5.51 -23.86
N ARG A 32 -17.87 -6.65 -24.54
CA ARG A 32 -18.21 -7.95 -23.97
C ARG A 32 -17.17 -8.30 -22.93
N ALA A 33 -17.43 -7.92 -21.67
CA ALA A 33 -16.64 -8.33 -20.53
C ALA A 33 -17.26 -9.55 -19.87
N GLU A 34 -16.44 -10.48 -19.43
CA GLU A 34 -16.87 -11.61 -18.61
C GLU A 34 -17.21 -11.08 -17.20
N GLU A 35 -18.41 -11.41 -16.71
CA GLU A 35 -18.80 -11.03 -15.34
C GLU A 35 -18.10 -11.96 -14.35
N VAL A 36 -17.39 -11.35 -13.38
CA VAL A 36 -16.72 -12.06 -12.30
C VAL A 36 -17.25 -11.57 -10.95
N SER A 37 -17.28 -12.46 -9.96
CA SER A 37 -17.63 -12.07 -8.60
C SER A 37 -16.58 -11.11 -8.04
N ALA A 38 -17.03 -9.97 -7.52
CA ALA A 38 -16.14 -9.03 -6.88
C ALA A 38 -15.53 -9.64 -5.62
N SER A 39 -14.25 -9.36 -5.40
CA SER A 39 -13.54 -9.72 -4.18
C SER A 39 -13.51 -8.51 -3.24
N VAL A 40 -13.75 -8.73 -1.95
CA VAL A 40 -13.64 -7.71 -0.90
C VAL A 40 -12.23 -7.73 -0.28
N ARG A 41 -11.22 -8.02 -1.09
CA ARG A 41 -9.84 -8.03 -0.63
C ARG A 41 -9.36 -6.62 -0.33
N LEU A 42 -9.15 -6.34 0.94
CA LEU A 42 -8.67 -5.04 1.40
C LEU A 42 -7.18 -4.87 1.11
N LEU A 43 -6.85 -3.65 0.71
CA LEU A 43 -5.53 -3.16 0.43
C LEU A 43 -5.33 -1.85 1.19
N VAL A 44 -4.21 -1.70 1.90
CA VAL A 44 -3.81 -0.43 2.50
C VAL A 44 -2.73 0.19 1.63
N ARG A 45 -3.05 1.33 1.01
CA ARG A 45 -2.05 2.17 0.36
C ARG A 45 -1.36 3.04 1.38
N LEU A 46 -0.05 2.91 1.41
CA LEU A 46 0.83 3.61 2.33
C LEU A 46 1.67 4.61 1.55
N ARG A 47 1.83 5.83 2.07
CA ARG A 47 2.71 6.85 1.51
C ARG A 47 3.52 7.46 2.64
N PRO A 48 4.83 7.66 2.47
CA PRO A 48 5.61 8.44 3.43
C PRO A 48 5.06 9.87 3.55
N LEU A 49 4.92 10.36 4.77
CA LEU A 49 4.47 11.70 5.08
C LEU A 49 5.37 12.32 6.15
N GLY A 50 6.38 13.07 5.72
CA GLY A 50 7.39 13.58 6.65
C GLY A 50 8.14 12.44 7.33
N THR A 51 8.06 12.36 8.67
CA THR A 51 8.63 11.27 9.48
C THR A 51 7.67 10.09 9.65
N GLY A 52 6.41 10.27 9.30
CA GLY A 52 5.35 9.29 9.47
C GLY A 52 4.81 8.73 8.14
N ILE A 53 3.52 8.39 8.13
CA ILE A 53 2.85 7.78 6.98
C ILE A 53 1.45 8.36 6.77
N GLU A 54 1.01 8.35 5.52
CA GLU A 54 -0.40 8.41 5.14
C GLU A 54 -0.85 6.98 4.80
N ALA A 55 -1.98 6.55 5.36
CA ALA A 55 -2.58 5.24 5.11
C ALA A 55 -4.01 5.39 4.58
N ALA A 56 -4.35 4.72 3.47
CA ALA A 56 -5.67 4.78 2.87
C ALA A 56 -6.18 3.38 2.52
N LEU A 57 -7.42 3.08 2.92
CA LEU A 57 -8.05 1.79 2.60
C LEU A 57 -8.61 1.80 1.18
N HIS A 58 -8.28 0.74 0.46
CA HIS A 58 -8.78 0.42 -0.86
C HIS A 58 -9.28 -1.02 -0.90
N VAL A 59 -10.07 -1.32 -1.91
CA VAL A 59 -10.47 -2.68 -2.25
C VAL A 59 -9.96 -3.02 -3.64
N ARG A 60 -9.61 -4.28 -3.85
CA ARG A 60 -9.19 -4.84 -5.14
C ARG A 60 -10.25 -5.82 -5.65
N PRO A 61 -11.26 -5.34 -6.41
CA PRO A 61 -12.44 -6.13 -6.76
C PRO A 61 -12.12 -7.41 -7.56
N PHE A 62 -11.01 -7.39 -8.31
CA PHE A 62 -10.58 -8.54 -9.10
C PHE A 62 -9.68 -9.51 -8.30
N GLY A 63 -9.35 -9.20 -7.03
CA GLY A 63 -8.62 -10.08 -6.12
C GLY A 63 -7.16 -10.35 -6.47
N MET A 64 -6.63 -9.86 -7.59
CA MET A 64 -5.30 -10.14 -8.09
C MET A 64 -4.37 -8.93 -8.02
N PRO A 65 -3.10 -9.09 -7.62
CA PRO A 65 -2.09 -8.04 -7.70
C PRO A 65 -1.99 -7.48 -9.13
N GLY A 66 -1.77 -6.15 -9.24
CA GLY A 66 -1.67 -5.48 -10.54
C GLY A 66 -3.02 -5.08 -11.15
N THR A 67 -4.16 -5.59 -10.64
CA THR A 67 -5.48 -5.12 -11.05
C THR A 67 -5.85 -3.81 -10.36
N PRO A 68 -6.78 -3.02 -10.92
CA PRO A 68 -7.22 -1.77 -10.33
C PRO A 68 -7.70 -1.93 -8.88
N ALA A 69 -7.30 -0.99 -8.02
CA ALA A 69 -7.82 -0.86 -6.67
C ALA A 69 -8.57 0.47 -6.53
N PHE A 70 -9.65 0.48 -5.78
CA PHE A 70 -10.55 1.61 -5.59
C PHE A 70 -10.70 1.94 -4.11
N PRO A 71 -10.97 3.20 -3.74
CA PRO A 71 -11.33 3.52 -2.37
C PRO A 71 -12.52 2.68 -1.91
N VAL A 72 -12.54 2.31 -0.63
CA VAL A 72 -13.63 1.55 -0.03
C VAL A 72 -14.94 2.33 -0.09
N GLY A 73 -15.98 1.75 -0.68
CA GLY A 73 -17.31 2.34 -0.78
C GLY A 73 -17.40 3.55 -1.71
N ASP A 74 -16.39 3.77 -2.58
CA ASP A 74 -16.36 4.89 -3.53
C ASP A 74 -15.81 4.45 -4.90
N GLY A 75 -16.15 5.22 -5.96
CA GLY A 75 -15.76 4.94 -7.32
C GLY A 75 -16.80 4.10 -8.10
N PRO A 76 -16.40 3.45 -9.23
CA PRO A 76 -17.34 2.72 -10.08
C PRO A 76 -17.88 1.47 -9.36
N VAL A 77 -19.21 1.27 -9.46
CA VAL A 77 -19.89 0.07 -8.94
C VAL A 77 -19.50 -1.17 -9.72
N ALA A 78 -19.30 -1.02 -11.02
CA ALA A 78 -18.98 -2.13 -11.91
C ALA A 78 -17.71 -1.86 -12.74
N PRO A 79 -16.52 -1.83 -12.09
CA PRO A 79 -15.26 -1.59 -12.78
C PRO A 79 -14.95 -2.67 -13.83
N LEU A 80 -14.19 -2.24 -14.84
CA LEU A 80 -13.63 -3.09 -15.88
C LEU A 80 -12.13 -3.21 -15.70
N ALA A 81 -11.59 -4.38 -15.96
CA ALA A 81 -10.15 -4.63 -16.00
C ALA A 81 -9.80 -5.64 -17.08
N GLU A 82 -8.53 -5.68 -17.45
CA GLU A 82 -7.96 -6.78 -18.21
C GLU A 82 -7.29 -7.75 -17.23
N VAL A 83 -7.72 -9.01 -17.27
CA VAL A 83 -7.19 -10.09 -16.46
C VAL A 83 -6.81 -11.23 -17.39
N GLU A 84 -5.53 -11.59 -17.42
CA GLU A 84 -5.00 -12.64 -18.31
C GLU A 84 -5.39 -12.47 -19.80
N GLY A 85 -5.40 -11.21 -20.28
CA GLY A 85 -5.76 -10.88 -21.66
C GLY A 85 -7.26 -10.91 -21.95
N ARG A 86 -8.13 -10.99 -20.94
CA ARG A 86 -9.58 -10.95 -21.06
C ARG A 86 -10.15 -9.70 -20.40
N ALA A 87 -11.14 -9.08 -21.02
CA ALA A 87 -11.90 -8.02 -20.39
C ALA A 87 -12.86 -8.63 -19.37
N VAL A 88 -12.75 -8.24 -18.11
CA VAL A 88 -13.59 -8.69 -17.02
C VAL A 88 -14.28 -7.51 -16.35
N ARG A 89 -15.47 -7.74 -15.83
CA ARG A 89 -16.27 -6.79 -15.07
C ARG A 89 -16.61 -7.40 -13.72
N ALA A 90 -16.38 -6.64 -12.65
CA ALA A 90 -16.72 -7.05 -11.29
C ALA A 90 -17.79 -6.10 -10.73
N GLU A 91 -18.90 -6.61 -10.20
CA GLU A 91 -19.90 -5.80 -9.52
C GLU A 91 -19.57 -5.72 -8.03
N ARG A 92 -19.31 -4.49 -7.54
CA ARG A 92 -18.88 -4.20 -6.16
C ARG A 92 -20.10 -4.04 -5.25
N ASP A 93 -20.01 -4.60 -4.04
CA ASP A 93 -20.92 -4.33 -2.94
C ASP A 93 -20.25 -3.37 -1.93
N PHE A 94 -20.64 -2.10 -1.99
CA PHE A 94 -20.09 -1.06 -1.13
C PHE A 94 -20.39 -1.26 0.35
N GLU A 95 -21.54 -1.90 0.70
CA GLU A 95 -21.90 -2.18 2.09
C GLU A 95 -20.97 -3.25 2.66
N GLU A 96 -20.71 -4.31 1.88
CA GLU A 96 -19.79 -5.38 2.26
C GLU A 96 -18.35 -4.84 2.40
N GLU A 97 -17.90 -4.00 1.47
CA GLU A 97 -16.58 -3.35 1.53
C GLU A 97 -16.42 -2.50 2.80
N ILE A 98 -17.41 -1.65 3.11
CA ILE A 98 -17.42 -0.81 4.32
C ILE A 98 -17.44 -1.68 5.58
N HIS A 99 -18.18 -2.79 5.57
CA HIS A 99 -18.22 -3.73 6.68
C HIS A 99 -16.84 -4.34 6.93
N ALA A 100 -16.18 -4.83 5.87
CA ALA A 100 -14.84 -5.40 5.93
C ALA A 100 -13.80 -4.37 6.41
N ALA A 101 -13.86 -3.14 5.87
CA ALA A 101 -12.99 -2.05 6.29
C ALA A 101 -13.13 -1.70 7.78
N ARG A 102 -14.37 -1.63 8.28
CA ARG A 102 -14.63 -1.41 9.71
C ARG A 102 -14.14 -2.57 10.59
N ALA A 103 -14.18 -3.80 10.08
CA ALA A 103 -13.62 -4.94 10.80
C ALA A 103 -12.09 -4.83 10.92
N LEU A 104 -11.40 -4.45 9.85
CA LEU A 104 -9.95 -4.20 9.86
C LEU A 104 -9.60 -3.06 10.82
N VAL A 105 -10.30 -1.91 10.76
CA VAL A 105 -10.07 -0.77 11.67
C VAL A 105 -10.24 -1.18 13.14
N ARG A 106 -11.24 -2.02 13.45
CA ARG A 106 -11.42 -2.53 14.81
C ARG A 106 -10.27 -3.42 15.28
N ALA A 107 -9.64 -4.14 14.36
CA ALA A 107 -8.50 -5.02 14.66
C ALA A 107 -7.18 -4.23 14.86
N CYS A 108 -7.09 -2.99 14.37
CA CYS A 108 -5.91 -2.13 14.46
C CYS A 108 -6.17 -0.97 15.44
N PRO A 109 -5.71 -1.03 16.70
CA PRO A 109 -5.87 0.01 17.70
C PRO A 109 -5.48 1.41 17.22
N ALA A 110 -4.32 1.54 16.55
CA ALA A 110 -3.84 2.81 16.03
C ALA A 110 -4.79 3.47 15.02
N LEU A 111 -5.47 2.68 14.17
CA LEU A 111 -6.49 3.18 13.24
C LEU A 111 -7.82 3.43 13.93
N ARG A 112 -8.20 2.56 14.88
CA ARG A 112 -9.45 2.68 15.62
C ARG A 112 -9.52 3.98 16.43
N GLU A 113 -8.44 4.40 17.05
CA GLU A 113 -8.37 5.64 17.83
C GLU A 113 -8.56 6.89 16.97
N ARG A 114 -8.15 6.83 15.71
CA ARG A 114 -8.33 7.91 14.73
C ARG A 114 -9.74 7.94 14.14
N GLY A 115 -10.46 6.83 14.23
CA GLY A 115 -11.82 6.70 13.70
C GLY A 115 -11.91 6.69 12.18
N GLY A 116 -13.15 6.50 11.68
CA GLY A 116 -13.42 6.45 10.23
C GLY A 116 -12.88 5.20 9.54
N ILE A 117 -12.85 5.24 8.21
CA ILE A 117 -12.27 4.19 7.34
C ILE A 117 -11.14 4.76 6.45
N GLY A 118 -10.51 5.88 6.88
CA GLY A 118 -9.40 6.57 6.23
C GLY A 118 -9.83 7.72 5.31
N PRO A 119 -8.87 8.40 4.64
CA PRO A 119 -7.42 8.25 4.86
C PRO A 119 -6.96 8.80 6.21
N TRP A 120 -5.87 8.26 6.73
CA TRP A 120 -5.26 8.69 8.00
C TRP A 120 -3.86 9.23 7.75
N CYS A 121 -3.56 10.40 8.34
CA CYS A 121 -2.22 10.96 8.42
C CYS A 121 -1.65 10.67 9.81
N ILE A 122 -0.53 9.96 9.90
CA ILE A 122 0.17 9.58 11.11
C ILE A 122 1.55 10.22 11.01
N GLU A 123 1.73 11.36 11.66
CA GLU A 123 2.94 12.18 11.53
C GLU A 123 4.07 11.69 12.43
N ASP A 124 3.71 11.12 13.58
CA ASP A 124 4.67 10.58 14.53
C ASP A 124 5.22 9.23 14.05
N ILE A 125 6.55 9.08 14.12
CA ILE A 125 7.24 7.88 13.61
C ILE A 125 6.93 6.64 14.45
N GLU A 126 6.82 6.77 15.78
CA GLU A 126 6.57 5.63 16.66
C GLU A 126 5.14 5.12 16.44
N GLU A 127 4.16 6.03 16.38
CA GLU A 127 2.77 5.68 16.05
C GLU A 127 2.64 5.09 14.64
N ALA A 128 3.41 5.57 13.67
CA ALA A 128 3.43 5.03 12.31
C ALA A 128 3.98 3.60 12.28
N LEU A 129 5.05 3.33 13.04
CA LEU A 129 5.63 1.99 13.16
C LEU A 129 4.67 1.02 13.86
N ASP A 130 4.03 1.44 14.93
CA ASP A 130 3.02 0.63 15.64
C ASP A 130 1.85 0.31 14.71
N CYS A 131 1.34 1.30 13.98
CA CYS A 131 0.29 1.10 12.98
C CYS A 131 0.68 0.10 11.90
N LEU A 132 1.92 0.16 11.38
CA LEU A 132 2.42 -0.79 10.38
C LEU A 132 2.49 -2.22 10.93
N LEU A 133 2.96 -2.39 12.17
CA LEU A 133 3.01 -3.70 12.83
C LEU A 133 1.60 -4.28 13.04
N GLU A 134 0.64 -3.46 13.46
CA GLU A 134 -0.75 -3.88 13.62
C GLU A 134 -1.39 -4.28 12.28
N LEU A 135 -1.13 -3.51 11.22
CA LEU A 135 -1.60 -3.83 9.87
C LEU A 135 -1.00 -5.11 9.33
N GLU A 136 0.30 -5.35 9.53
CA GLU A 136 0.92 -6.63 9.15
C GLU A 136 0.30 -7.82 9.87
N GLN A 137 -0.02 -7.68 11.16
CA GLN A 137 -0.69 -8.72 11.95
C GLN A 137 -2.15 -8.94 11.52
N ALA A 138 -2.85 -7.87 11.13
CA ALA A 138 -4.24 -7.94 10.66
C ALA A 138 -4.36 -8.54 9.24
N GLY A 139 -3.26 -8.56 8.46
CA GLY A 139 -3.13 -9.29 7.20
C GLY A 139 -3.71 -8.67 5.93
N PRO A 140 -4.06 -7.36 5.85
CA PRO A 140 -4.39 -6.77 4.57
C PRO A 140 -3.15 -6.72 3.65
N GLU A 141 -3.38 -6.56 2.35
CA GLU A 141 -2.28 -6.27 1.42
C GLU A 141 -1.76 -4.84 1.70
N LEU A 142 -0.42 -4.66 1.81
CA LEU A 142 0.20 -3.37 1.97
C LEU A 142 0.88 -2.96 0.66
N GLU A 143 0.46 -1.82 0.10
CA GLU A 143 1.02 -1.28 -1.15
C GLU A 143 1.72 0.04 -0.89
N TRP A 144 3.00 0.10 -1.27
CA TRP A 144 3.83 1.29 -1.21
C TRP A 144 4.08 1.84 -2.61
N PRO A 145 4.28 3.16 -2.79
CA PRO A 145 4.76 3.72 -4.05
C PRO A 145 6.11 3.10 -4.45
N GLU A 146 6.38 3.05 -5.75
CA GLU A 146 7.67 2.55 -6.24
C GLU A 146 8.83 3.37 -5.65
N GLY A 147 9.81 2.67 -5.05
CA GLY A 147 11.02 3.27 -4.47
C GLY A 147 10.87 3.79 -3.04
N GLU A 148 9.66 3.83 -2.49
CA GLU A 148 9.39 4.40 -1.17
C GLU A 148 8.81 3.33 -0.22
N LYS A 149 9.67 2.64 0.52
CA LYS A 149 9.24 1.74 1.59
C LYS A 149 9.86 2.15 2.92
N LEU A 150 9.02 2.48 3.91
CA LEU A 150 9.42 2.39 5.30
C LEU A 150 9.56 0.90 5.63
N ARG A 151 10.76 0.46 5.92
CA ARG A 151 11.02 -0.89 6.43
C ARG A 151 11.22 -0.81 7.92
N VAL A 152 10.35 -1.46 8.67
CA VAL A 152 10.61 -1.71 10.09
C VAL A 152 11.76 -2.69 10.17
N CYS A 153 12.92 -2.20 10.61
CA CYS A 153 14.02 -3.10 10.92
C CYS A 153 13.72 -3.79 12.25
N PRO A 154 13.88 -5.11 12.37
CA PRO A 154 13.76 -5.79 13.65
C PRO A 154 14.74 -5.15 14.65
N GLN A 155 14.36 -5.15 15.93
CA GLN A 155 15.20 -4.58 17.00
C GLN A 155 16.66 -4.99 16.81
N VAL A 156 17.53 -3.99 16.64
CA VAL A 156 18.96 -4.24 16.51
C VAL A 156 19.46 -4.72 17.86
N SER A 157 19.74 -6.01 17.98
CA SER A 157 20.32 -6.54 19.21
C SER A 157 21.73 -5.97 19.41
N THR A 158 22.12 -5.75 20.66
CA THR A 158 23.48 -5.34 21.02
C THR A 158 24.58 -6.28 20.50
N ALA A 159 24.22 -7.51 20.12
CA ALA A 159 25.10 -8.48 19.46
C ALA A 159 25.55 -8.04 18.04
N ARG A 160 24.89 -7.06 17.44
CA ARG A 160 25.25 -6.48 16.13
C ARG A 160 26.01 -5.15 16.24
N LEU A 161 26.33 -4.71 17.46
CA LEU A 161 27.13 -3.53 17.73
C LEU A 161 28.61 -3.94 17.75
N THR A 162 29.38 -3.43 16.81
CA THR A 162 30.84 -3.56 16.82
C THR A 162 31.43 -2.22 17.25
N VAL A 163 32.23 -2.23 18.31
CA VAL A 163 32.91 -1.03 18.83
C VAL A 163 34.41 -1.25 18.76
N ASP A 164 35.06 -0.46 17.93
CA ASP A 164 36.54 -0.37 17.88
C ASP A 164 37.03 0.73 18.81
N VAL A 165 37.88 0.37 19.74
CA VAL A 165 38.49 1.30 20.70
C VAL A 165 39.94 1.53 20.31
N ARG A 166 40.28 2.74 19.88
CA ARG A 166 41.66 3.12 19.58
C ARG A 166 42.19 4.05 20.65
N HIS A 167 43.30 3.66 21.23
CA HIS A 167 44.02 4.48 22.21
C HIS A 167 44.99 5.42 21.47
N SER A 168 44.89 6.72 21.74
CA SER A 168 45.80 7.74 21.23
C SER A 168 46.25 8.64 22.37
N ARG A 169 47.46 8.43 22.89
CA ARG A 169 48.09 9.12 24.00
C ARG A 169 47.18 9.25 25.24
N ASP A 170 46.48 10.38 25.38
CA ASP A 170 45.64 10.66 26.56
C ASP A 170 44.13 10.54 26.26
N TRP A 171 43.75 10.07 25.05
CA TRP A 171 42.37 10.00 24.60
C TRP A 171 42.02 8.63 23.98
N PHE A 172 40.80 8.20 24.20
CA PHE A 172 40.19 7.03 23.51
C PHE A 172 39.30 7.51 22.38
N GLN A 173 39.53 7.00 21.18
CA GLN A 173 38.60 7.14 20.06
C GLN A 173 37.76 5.90 19.98
N LEU A 174 36.45 6.10 20.02
CA LEU A 174 35.45 5.05 19.87
C LEU A 174 34.84 5.14 18.46
N HIS A 175 34.99 4.09 17.68
CA HIS A 175 34.30 3.92 16.41
C HIS A 175 33.32 2.77 16.58
N GLY A 176 32.00 3.08 16.52
CA GLY A 176 30.96 2.10 16.63
C GLY A 176 30.21 1.96 15.30
N GLN A 177 29.91 0.75 14.92
CA GLN A 177 29.06 0.42 13.78
C GLN A 177 27.93 -0.49 14.23
N ILE A 178 26.71 -0.17 13.79
CA ILE A 178 25.52 -0.97 14.04
C ILE A 178 25.07 -1.57 12.71
N ALA A 179 25.20 -2.89 12.57
CA ALA A 179 24.65 -3.60 11.41
C ALA A 179 23.14 -3.77 11.59
N VAL A 180 22.35 -2.99 10.83
CA VAL A 180 20.88 -3.05 10.85
C VAL A 180 20.38 -4.25 10.04
N ASN A 181 20.93 -4.45 8.84
CA ASN A 181 20.68 -5.60 7.99
C ASN A 181 21.90 -5.90 7.10
N GLU A 182 21.81 -6.85 6.17
CA GLU A 182 22.92 -7.25 5.28
C GLU A 182 23.46 -6.12 4.38
N SER A 183 22.68 -5.06 4.16
CA SER A 183 23.00 -3.95 3.25
C SER A 183 23.12 -2.59 3.94
N LEU A 184 22.75 -2.47 5.23
CA LEU A 184 22.74 -1.21 5.97
C LEU A 184 23.57 -1.33 7.24
N VAL A 185 24.66 -0.57 7.25
CA VAL A 185 25.52 -0.36 8.44
C VAL A 185 25.47 1.12 8.81
N LEU A 186 25.08 1.43 10.03
CA LEU A 186 25.04 2.79 10.54
C LEU A 186 26.29 3.08 11.38
N ASP A 187 26.87 4.27 11.19
CA ASP A 187 27.93 4.79 12.07
C ASP A 187 27.29 5.29 13.37
N MET A 188 27.80 4.83 14.50
CA MET A 188 27.29 5.18 15.82
C MET A 188 27.38 6.69 16.11
N ALA A 189 28.37 7.40 15.56
CA ALA A 189 28.49 8.84 15.69
C ALA A 189 27.28 9.55 15.05
N GLN A 190 26.84 9.11 13.86
CA GLN A 190 25.67 9.67 13.17
C GLN A 190 24.34 9.39 13.92
N VAL A 191 24.26 8.26 14.62
CA VAL A 191 23.09 7.94 15.44
C VAL A 191 23.04 8.81 16.69
N LEU A 192 24.19 9.04 17.35
CA LEU A 192 24.28 9.86 18.57
C LEU A 192 24.09 11.35 18.30
N GLU A 193 24.40 11.84 17.10
CA GLU A 193 24.15 13.24 16.71
C GLU A 193 22.65 13.57 16.52
N ARG A 194 21.79 12.56 16.44
CA ARG A 194 20.34 12.71 16.20
C ARG A 194 19.48 12.41 17.43
N LEU A 195 20.10 12.01 18.53
CA LEU A 195 19.46 11.84 19.84
C LEU A 195 19.57 13.10 20.69
#